data_9e5ba7234be0f0acf5c84ae0e4002bce
#
_entry.id   9e5ba7234be0f0acf5c84ae0e4002bce
#
_cell.length_a   1.000
_cell.length_b   1.000
_cell.length_c   1.000
_cell.angle_alpha   90.00
_cell.angle_beta   90.00
_cell.angle_gamma   90.00
#
_symmetry.space_group_name_H-M   'P 1'
#
loop_
_entity.id
_entity.type
_entity.pdbx_description
1 polymer ?
#
loop_
_entity_poly.entity_id
_entity_poly.type
_entity_poly.pdbx_seq_one_letter_code
_entity_poly.pdbx_strand_id
1 'polypeptide(L)'
;MRSKTVRAAGPHSDDVTPLTLKWIFALTLDLGGHRQLIGERNFNDDALAAELGVADLEEQFKNRRFHFDDEDEDDSPPKKEASFRHKVLDRMAEEQSLFLREFPSPSYPDNLTVNLGQLSQLIGLEEIDRALLGFCVLLHSDALLEEATDQLGQIGFNRTLRVLSHLLGYPPEAIRQHLSAHSPLVRTGLVEVNMSRTYRSGLIDRLGVGNKDLLHDLRFHQGSPIGLFQSAFRKAPEGELCIDDYRHLALPLSIARPYLKRAIQDASRGVNVLIYGPPGTGKSQLPRLLAEELKAELYEIACTNRDGDPIDGRGRLCALRTAMGILNQKATMLVLDEIEDLISEPSIYSPDQGKRKGWINRMLEENLLPCFWLTNNIQALDNAYIRRFDLLLELQNPPKAERERIIRNAGGDLEDALVLRMAGHENLTPAVATRALRVAESLRGLADAPNLNHAVEYMVNATLQAQGFDKLARTQDQILPVFYSPEQSNTDVPLEGLLEGLSHNRDARLCFYGPPGTGKTAYGHWLAREIGRPLLVKRVSDLVSPYLGMTEKNLAHAFQQARDEDAVLLLDEVDSFLLERRHAQHSWEVTAVNEMLMQMDSHRGLLIASTNLMENLDQGKRPAAPPLLRLRREG
;
A
#
# COMPACT_ATOMS: atom_id res chain seq x y z
N MET A 1 19.46 -38.83 -52.85
CA MET A 1 19.06 -37.44 -52.56
C MET A 1 17.64 -37.47 -52.06
N ARG A 2 17.40 -37.57 -50.75
CA ARG A 2 16.08 -37.47 -50.15
C ARG A 2 15.88 -36.05 -49.71
N SER A 3 14.83 -35.41 -50.17
CA SER A 3 14.45 -34.06 -49.91
C SER A 3 14.36 -33.85 -48.38
N LYS A 4 15.06 -32.87 -47.86
CA LYS A 4 14.82 -32.33 -46.49
C LYS A 4 13.42 -31.78 -46.50
N THR A 5 12.47 -32.53 -45.96
CA THR A 5 11.16 -31.99 -45.59
C THR A 5 11.42 -31.01 -44.44
N VAL A 6 11.42 -29.74 -44.77
CA VAL A 6 11.36 -28.64 -43.78
C VAL A 6 10.08 -28.90 -43.00
N ARG A 7 10.17 -29.13 -41.69
CA ARG A 7 9.01 -29.12 -40.79
C ARG A 7 8.25 -27.84 -41.07
N ALA A 8 7.01 -27.98 -41.52
CA ALA A 8 6.10 -26.85 -41.56
C ALA A 8 5.89 -26.42 -40.10
N ALA A 9 6.41 -25.24 -39.74
CA ALA A 9 6.19 -24.65 -38.45
C ALA A 9 4.68 -24.55 -38.19
N GLY A 10 4.20 -25.18 -37.12
CA GLY A 10 2.84 -24.95 -36.64
C GLY A 10 2.64 -23.49 -36.24
N PRO A 11 1.40 -23.02 -36.13
CA PRO A 11 1.08 -21.60 -35.86
C PRO A 11 1.62 -21.06 -34.54
N HIS A 12 2.23 -21.87 -33.67
CA HIS A 12 2.79 -21.51 -32.36
C HIS A 12 4.28 -21.79 -32.22
N SER A 13 5.01 -22.11 -33.30
CA SER A 13 6.38 -22.63 -33.27
C SER A 13 7.47 -21.64 -32.82
N ASP A 14 7.17 -20.35 -32.66
CA ASP A 14 8.17 -19.36 -32.26
C ASP A 14 8.47 -19.37 -30.73
N ASP A 15 7.61 -19.98 -29.91
CA ASP A 15 7.70 -19.98 -28.46
C ASP A 15 8.25 -21.28 -27.84
N VAL A 16 8.15 -22.43 -28.54
CA VAL A 16 8.53 -23.75 -28.03
C VAL A 16 10.05 -23.95 -28.14
N THR A 17 10.72 -24.06 -27.01
CA THR A 17 12.16 -24.33 -27.00
C THR A 17 12.44 -25.83 -27.11
N PRO A 18 13.66 -26.24 -27.58
CA PRO A 18 14.03 -27.65 -27.57
C PRO A 18 13.91 -28.33 -26.20
N LEU A 19 14.13 -27.58 -25.12
CA LEU A 19 14.00 -28.09 -23.77
C LEU A 19 12.54 -28.34 -23.37
N THR A 20 11.62 -27.43 -23.72
CA THR A 20 10.18 -27.61 -23.46
C THR A 20 9.65 -28.77 -24.27
N LEU A 21 10.05 -28.94 -25.52
CA LEU A 21 9.64 -30.07 -26.34
C LEU A 21 10.12 -31.42 -25.79
N LYS A 22 11.35 -31.48 -25.26
CA LYS A 22 11.83 -32.65 -24.52
C LYS A 22 10.93 -33.01 -23.35
N TRP A 23 10.50 -32.02 -22.58
CA TRP A 23 9.62 -32.25 -21.43
C TRP A 23 8.20 -32.63 -21.87
N ILE A 24 7.68 -32.07 -22.96
CA ILE A 24 6.40 -32.44 -23.54
C ILE A 24 6.39 -33.92 -23.95
N PHE A 25 7.43 -34.40 -24.63
CA PHE A 25 7.57 -35.82 -24.93
C PHE A 25 7.60 -36.70 -23.67
N ALA A 26 8.38 -36.31 -22.66
CA ALA A 26 8.45 -37.06 -21.40
C ALA A 26 7.10 -37.08 -20.66
N LEU A 27 6.37 -35.95 -20.61
CA LEU A 27 5.05 -35.83 -19.98
C LEU A 27 4.03 -36.73 -20.67
N THR A 28 4.04 -36.73 -21.98
CA THR A 28 3.07 -37.48 -22.79
C THR A 28 3.39 -38.97 -22.84
N LEU A 29 4.60 -39.39 -23.20
CA LEU A 29 4.99 -40.77 -23.33
C LEU A 29 5.33 -41.46 -22.00
N ASP A 30 6.34 -40.92 -21.28
CA ASP A 30 6.91 -41.63 -20.14
C ASP A 30 6.05 -41.51 -18.87
N LEU A 31 5.39 -40.36 -18.69
CA LEU A 31 4.61 -40.05 -17.49
C LEU A 31 3.13 -40.29 -17.65
N GLY A 32 2.69 -40.73 -18.85
CA GLY A 32 1.36 -41.27 -19.11
C GLY A 32 0.30 -40.26 -19.54
N GLY A 33 0.71 -39.03 -19.95
CA GLY A 33 -0.18 -37.98 -20.47
C GLY A 33 -0.93 -38.44 -21.74
N HIS A 34 -0.33 -39.36 -22.53
CA HIS A 34 -0.97 -39.97 -23.68
C HIS A 34 -2.35 -40.57 -23.38
N ARG A 35 -2.63 -40.92 -22.12
CA ARG A 35 -3.91 -41.54 -21.74
C ARG A 35 -5.07 -40.55 -21.85
N GLN A 36 -4.82 -39.28 -21.62
CA GLN A 36 -5.81 -38.21 -21.76
C GLN A 36 -5.75 -37.56 -23.16
N LEU A 37 -4.54 -37.42 -23.72
CA LEU A 37 -4.34 -36.84 -25.04
C LEU A 37 -5.01 -37.64 -26.15
N ILE A 38 -4.91 -39.00 -26.12
CA ILE A 38 -5.38 -39.86 -27.19
C ILE A 38 -6.76 -40.39 -26.85
N GLY A 39 -7.79 -39.95 -27.59
CA GLY A 39 -9.14 -40.49 -27.57
C GLY A 39 -9.25 -41.83 -28.33
N GLU A 40 -10.46 -42.23 -28.65
CA GLU A 40 -10.68 -43.49 -29.39
C GLU A 40 -10.14 -43.41 -30.83
N ARG A 41 -10.35 -42.28 -31.53
CA ARG A 41 -9.92 -42.02 -32.92
C ARG A 41 -9.56 -40.58 -33.19
N ASN A 42 -9.42 -39.78 -32.17
CA ASN A 42 -9.13 -38.35 -32.20
C ASN A 42 -8.12 -37.95 -31.11
N PHE A 43 -7.67 -36.74 -31.20
CA PHE A 43 -6.91 -36.12 -30.11
C PHE A 43 -7.84 -35.21 -29.27
N ASN A 44 -7.60 -35.12 -28.00
CA ASN A 44 -8.29 -34.18 -27.12
C ASN A 44 -7.63 -32.78 -27.11
N ASP A 45 -6.45 -32.69 -27.75
CA ASP A 45 -5.68 -31.46 -27.91
C ASP A 45 -4.95 -31.52 -29.27
N ASP A 46 -5.46 -30.77 -30.23
CA ASP A 46 -4.94 -30.75 -31.60
C ASP A 46 -3.60 -30.01 -31.69
N ALA A 47 -3.38 -28.96 -30.89
CA ALA A 47 -2.14 -28.20 -30.90
C ALA A 47 -0.98 -29.06 -30.40
N LEU A 48 -1.20 -29.76 -29.30
CA LEU A 48 -0.22 -30.69 -28.73
C LEU A 48 0.05 -31.87 -29.67
N ALA A 49 -0.98 -32.42 -30.33
CA ALA A 49 -0.82 -33.49 -31.31
C ALA A 49 -0.02 -33.05 -32.55
N ALA A 50 -0.21 -31.81 -32.99
CA ALA A 50 0.56 -31.24 -34.11
C ALA A 50 2.04 -31.05 -33.74
N GLU A 51 2.35 -30.54 -32.57
CA GLU A 51 3.73 -30.33 -32.11
C GLU A 51 4.47 -31.67 -31.90
N LEU A 52 3.78 -32.68 -31.41
CA LEU A 52 4.29 -34.06 -31.29
C LEU A 52 4.44 -34.81 -32.61
N GLY A 53 4.02 -34.22 -33.74
CA GLY A 53 4.14 -34.80 -35.08
C GLY A 53 3.20 -35.96 -35.38
N VAL A 54 2.02 -35.99 -34.73
CA VAL A 54 1.05 -37.09 -34.84
C VAL A 54 -0.34 -36.66 -35.34
N ALA A 55 -0.58 -35.37 -35.55
CA ALA A 55 -1.90 -34.85 -35.95
C ALA A 55 -2.45 -35.48 -37.27
N ASP A 56 -1.57 -35.76 -38.23
CA ASP A 56 -1.93 -36.37 -39.51
C ASP A 56 -2.55 -37.79 -39.38
N LEU A 57 -2.26 -38.48 -38.30
CA LEU A 57 -2.80 -39.82 -38.04
C LEU A 57 -4.32 -39.81 -37.83
N GLU A 58 -4.89 -38.73 -37.31
CA GLU A 58 -6.34 -38.61 -37.15
C GLU A 58 -7.06 -38.60 -38.49
N GLU A 59 -6.58 -37.80 -39.44
CA GLU A 59 -7.16 -37.78 -40.81
C GLU A 59 -7.00 -39.10 -41.53
N GLN A 60 -5.82 -39.74 -41.38
CA GLN A 60 -5.60 -41.07 -41.99
C GLN A 60 -6.56 -42.12 -41.46
N PHE A 61 -6.94 -42.04 -40.17
CA PHE A 61 -7.91 -42.98 -39.58
C PHE A 61 -9.37 -42.65 -39.94
N LYS A 62 -9.71 -41.37 -40.14
CA LYS A 62 -11.03 -40.95 -40.62
C LYS A 62 -11.27 -41.31 -42.09
N ASN A 63 -10.27 -41.09 -42.95
CA ASN A 63 -10.39 -41.32 -44.40
C ASN A 63 -10.44 -42.81 -44.78
N ARG A 64 -9.86 -43.72 -43.98
CA ARG A 64 -9.94 -45.17 -44.24
C ARG A 64 -11.36 -45.73 -44.15
N ARG A 65 -12.30 -45.10 -43.50
CA ARG A 65 -13.70 -45.54 -43.39
C ARG A 65 -14.50 -45.37 -44.69
N PHE A 66 -14.08 -44.48 -45.58
CA PHE A 66 -14.75 -44.23 -46.86
C PHE A 66 -14.35 -45.20 -47.98
N HIS A 67 -13.38 -46.10 -47.74
CA HIS A 67 -12.90 -47.04 -48.73
C HIS A 67 -13.30 -48.49 -48.44
N PHE A 68 -14.04 -48.77 -47.36
CA PHE A 68 -14.45 -50.15 -47.03
C PHE A 68 -15.88 -50.47 -47.37
N ASP A 69 -16.62 -49.61 -48.10
CA ASP A 69 -18.02 -49.89 -48.51
C ASP A 69 -18.16 -50.41 -49.92
N ASP A 70 -17.07 -50.73 -50.65
CA ASP A 70 -17.15 -51.37 -51.97
C ASP A 70 -16.23 -52.60 -52.03
N GLU A 71 -16.90 -53.78 -52.07
CA GLU A 71 -16.47 -55.03 -52.61
C GLU A 71 -15.10 -55.62 -52.23
N ASP A 72 -15.13 -56.68 -51.38
CA ASP A 72 -14.59 -58.01 -51.69
C ASP A 72 -14.80 -58.95 -50.49
N GLU A 73 -15.67 -59.99 -50.67
CA GLU A 73 -15.73 -61.13 -49.79
C GLU A 73 -14.48 -62.01 -50.02
N ASP A 74 -13.44 -61.75 -49.20
CA ASP A 74 -12.32 -62.65 -49.03
C ASP A 74 -12.26 -63.13 -47.58
N ASP A 75 -12.50 -64.40 -47.36
CA ASP A 75 -12.69 -65.12 -46.10
C ASP A 75 -11.37 -65.38 -45.36
N SER A 76 -10.52 -64.37 -45.34
CA SER A 76 -9.30 -64.36 -44.54
C SER A 76 -9.54 -63.70 -43.17
N PRO A 77 -9.09 -64.26 -42.03
CA PRO A 77 -9.29 -63.65 -40.72
C PRO A 77 -8.62 -62.27 -40.70
N PRO A 78 -9.35 -61.23 -40.26
CA PRO A 78 -8.81 -59.86 -40.26
C PRO A 78 -7.51 -59.81 -39.45
N LYS A 79 -6.39 -59.46 -40.12
CA LYS A 79 -5.17 -59.13 -39.48
C LYS A 79 -5.52 -58.06 -38.39
N LYS A 80 -5.24 -58.38 -37.12
CA LYS A 80 -5.43 -57.42 -36.01
C LYS A 80 -4.74 -56.09 -36.33
N GLU A 81 -5.49 -55.17 -36.92
CA GLU A 81 -4.97 -53.81 -37.13
C GLU A 81 -4.61 -53.22 -35.78
N ALA A 82 -3.41 -52.62 -35.69
CA ALA A 82 -3.00 -51.92 -34.50
C ALA A 82 -4.00 -50.78 -34.22
N SER A 83 -4.51 -50.70 -33.01
CA SER A 83 -5.46 -49.65 -32.61
C SER A 83 -4.87 -48.27 -32.89
N PHE A 84 -5.71 -47.26 -33.17
CA PHE A 84 -5.28 -45.87 -33.33
C PHE A 84 -4.24 -45.45 -32.29
N ARG A 85 -4.53 -45.74 -31.05
CA ARG A 85 -3.65 -45.46 -29.92
C ARG A 85 -2.25 -46.11 -30.06
N HIS A 86 -2.17 -47.34 -30.55
CA HIS A 86 -0.89 -48.01 -30.71
C HIS A 86 -0.03 -47.35 -31.78
N LYS A 87 -0.63 -46.99 -32.92
CA LYS A 87 0.08 -46.28 -34.01
C LYS A 87 0.53 -44.88 -33.60
N VAL A 88 -0.29 -44.16 -32.80
CA VAL A 88 0.10 -42.86 -32.27
C VAL A 88 1.30 -43.00 -31.35
N LEU A 89 1.31 -43.96 -30.42
CA LEU A 89 2.41 -44.18 -29.51
C LEU A 89 3.70 -44.57 -30.22
N ASP A 90 3.61 -45.45 -31.22
CA ASP A 90 4.79 -45.85 -32.02
C ASP A 90 5.38 -44.62 -32.75
N ARG A 91 4.51 -43.80 -33.37
CA ARG A 91 4.93 -42.59 -34.07
C ARG A 91 5.54 -41.54 -33.12
N MET A 92 4.92 -41.32 -31.96
CA MET A 92 5.47 -40.41 -30.93
C MET A 92 6.86 -40.87 -30.45
N ALA A 93 7.08 -42.17 -30.25
CA ALA A 93 8.36 -42.72 -29.86
C ALA A 93 9.44 -42.56 -30.96
N GLU A 94 9.05 -42.71 -32.24
CA GLU A 94 9.93 -42.41 -33.37
C GLU A 94 10.33 -40.94 -33.40
N GLU A 95 9.35 -40.01 -33.30
CA GLU A 95 9.58 -38.57 -33.30
C GLU A 95 10.47 -38.14 -32.09
N GLN A 96 10.21 -38.67 -30.90
CA GLN A 96 11.05 -38.46 -29.72
C GLN A 96 12.49 -38.90 -29.97
N SER A 97 12.69 -40.10 -30.59
CA SER A 97 14.02 -40.62 -30.90
C SER A 97 14.76 -39.76 -31.91
N LEU A 98 14.07 -39.25 -32.92
CA LEU A 98 14.63 -38.33 -33.92
C LEU A 98 15.01 -36.99 -33.26
N PHE A 99 14.12 -36.45 -32.44
CA PHE A 99 14.35 -35.21 -31.70
C PHE A 99 15.56 -35.31 -30.78
N LEU A 100 15.69 -36.39 -29.99
CA LEU A 100 16.85 -36.58 -29.08
C LEU A 100 18.18 -36.79 -29.82
N ARG A 101 18.16 -37.24 -31.07
CA ARG A 101 19.39 -37.29 -31.92
C ARG A 101 19.78 -35.89 -32.41
N GLU A 102 18.83 -35.05 -32.70
CA GLU A 102 19.05 -33.68 -33.16
C GLU A 102 19.45 -32.75 -31.98
N PHE A 103 18.81 -32.91 -30.83
CA PHE A 103 19.03 -32.15 -29.63
C PHE A 103 19.38 -33.03 -28.42
N PRO A 104 20.62 -33.53 -28.33
CA PRO A 104 21.01 -34.50 -27.29
C PRO A 104 21.03 -33.92 -25.89
N SER A 105 21.24 -32.60 -25.75
CA SER A 105 21.30 -31.90 -24.46
C SER A 105 20.75 -30.49 -24.60
N PRO A 106 19.40 -30.36 -24.73
CA PRO A 106 18.79 -29.05 -24.85
C PRO A 106 18.93 -28.27 -23.54
N SER A 107 19.21 -26.97 -23.67
CA SER A 107 19.39 -26.03 -22.56
C SER A 107 18.26 -25.02 -22.47
N TYR A 108 18.22 -24.30 -21.37
CA TYR A 108 17.33 -23.12 -21.25
C TYR A 108 17.69 -22.06 -22.30
N PRO A 109 16.73 -21.21 -22.70
CA PRO A 109 17.00 -20.02 -23.51
C PRO A 109 18.14 -19.17 -22.90
N ASP A 110 18.94 -18.54 -23.74
CA ASP A 110 20.14 -17.81 -23.31
C ASP A 110 19.86 -16.76 -22.24
N ASN A 111 18.83 -15.93 -22.45
CA ASN A 111 18.44 -14.90 -21.47
C ASN A 111 18.03 -15.52 -20.13
N LEU A 112 17.24 -16.60 -20.15
CA LEU A 112 16.81 -17.28 -18.94
C LEU A 112 18.02 -17.90 -18.21
N THR A 113 18.96 -18.48 -18.94
CA THR A 113 20.19 -19.05 -18.37
C THR A 113 21.01 -17.98 -17.66
N VAL A 114 21.21 -16.81 -18.28
CA VAL A 114 21.93 -15.68 -17.70
C VAL A 114 21.22 -15.16 -16.45
N ASN A 115 19.90 -14.94 -16.54
CA ASN A 115 19.11 -14.40 -15.43
C ASN A 115 19.05 -15.36 -14.24
N LEU A 116 18.89 -16.66 -14.48
CA LEU A 116 18.96 -17.69 -13.42
C LEU A 116 20.36 -17.73 -12.77
N GLY A 117 21.42 -17.55 -13.55
CA GLY A 117 22.79 -17.47 -13.05
C GLY A 117 23.02 -16.26 -12.17
N GLN A 118 22.56 -15.07 -12.61
CA GLN A 118 22.64 -13.84 -11.83
C GLN A 118 21.84 -13.93 -10.53
N LEU A 119 20.62 -14.49 -10.61
CA LEU A 119 19.78 -14.68 -9.45
C LEU A 119 20.41 -15.65 -8.43
N SER A 120 21.06 -16.71 -8.92
CA SER A 120 21.78 -17.67 -8.06
C SER A 120 22.89 -17.00 -7.25
N GLN A 121 23.61 -16.07 -7.86
CA GLN A 121 24.66 -15.32 -7.16
C GLN A 121 24.09 -14.37 -6.09
N LEU A 122 22.91 -13.79 -6.35
CA LEU A 122 22.27 -12.84 -5.43
C LEU A 122 21.71 -13.52 -4.17
N ILE A 123 21.06 -14.66 -4.31
CA ILE A 123 20.30 -15.29 -3.22
C ILE A 123 20.84 -16.68 -2.84
N GLY A 124 21.91 -17.12 -3.44
CA GLY A 124 22.56 -18.39 -3.13
C GLY A 124 21.75 -19.61 -3.58
N LEU A 125 21.18 -19.59 -4.82
CA LEU A 125 20.48 -20.76 -5.35
C LEU A 125 21.44 -21.86 -5.75
N GLU A 126 21.15 -23.07 -5.33
CA GLU A 126 21.83 -24.27 -5.77
C GLU A 126 21.39 -24.69 -7.18
N GLU A 127 22.05 -25.68 -7.76
CA GLU A 127 21.74 -26.15 -9.12
C GLU A 127 20.32 -26.68 -9.24
N ILE A 128 19.85 -27.40 -8.22
CA ILE A 128 18.47 -27.93 -8.16
C ILE A 128 17.46 -26.77 -8.07
N ASP A 129 17.75 -25.72 -7.31
CA ASP A 129 16.90 -24.54 -7.21
C ASP A 129 16.76 -23.85 -8.56
N ARG A 130 17.88 -23.70 -9.29
CA ARG A 130 17.87 -23.13 -10.66
C ARG A 130 17.04 -23.97 -11.62
N ALA A 131 17.18 -25.29 -11.55
CA ALA A 131 16.40 -26.20 -12.41
C ALA A 131 14.92 -26.13 -12.11
N LEU A 132 14.54 -26.08 -10.83
CA LEU A 132 13.14 -25.94 -10.41
C LEU A 132 12.55 -24.59 -10.83
N LEU A 133 13.27 -23.48 -10.60
CA LEU A 133 12.83 -22.15 -11.00
C LEU A 133 12.70 -22.03 -12.52
N GLY A 134 13.70 -22.51 -13.26
CA GLY A 134 13.66 -22.52 -14.73
C GLY A 134 12.49 -23.34 -15.30
N PHE A 135 12.18 -24.49 -14.69
CA PHE A 135 11.01 -25.26 -15.02
C PHE A 135 9.72 -24.48 -14.73
N CYS A 136 9.60 -23.85 -13.56
CA CYS A 136 8.43 -23.04 -13.22
C CYS A 136 8.25 -21.87 -14.20
N VAL A 137 9.34 -21.18 -14.58
CA VAL A 137 9.28 -20.08 -15.56
C VAL A 137 8.72 -20.59 -16.89
N LEU A 138 9.25 -21.70 -17.41
CA LEU A 138 8.77 -22.24 -18.69
C LEU A 138 7.35 -22.81 -18.58
N LEU A 139 6.99 -23.46 -17.48
CA LEU A 139 5.66 -23.99 -17.24
C LEU A 139 4.57 -22.90 -17.30
N HIS A 140 4.85 -21.72 -16.73
CA HIS A 140 3.89 -20.61 -16.70
C HIS A 140 3.99 -19.66 -17.90
N SER A 141 4.95 -19.83 -18.79
CA SER A 141 5.18 -18.95 -19.94
C SER A 141 5.08 -19.65 -21.30
N ASP A 142 4.89 -20.97 -21.32
CA ASP A 142 4.76 -21.79 -22.53
C ASP A 142 3.44 -22.56 -22.47
N ALA A 143 2.49 -22.13 -23.30
CA ALA A 143 1.13 -22.70 -23.31
C ALA A 143 1.11 -24.20 -23.62
N LEU A 144 1.96 -24.68 -24.54
CA LEU A 144 2.01 -26.10 -24.89
C LEU A 144 2.58 -26.96 -23.76
N LEU A 145 3.53 -26.42 -22.98
CA LEU A 145 4.03 -27.13 -21.81
C LEU A 145 2.95 -27.19 -20.71
N GLU A 146 2.18 -26.14 -20.52
CA GLU A 146 1.02 -26.10 -19.61
C GLU A 146 -0.01 -27.17 -20.04
N GLU A 147 -0.44 -27.15 -21.29
CA GLU A 147 -1.37 -28.15 -21.88
C GLU A 147 -0.87 -29.59 -21.73
N ALA A 148 0.44 -29.81 -21.95
CA ALA A 148 1.05 -31.13 -21.74
C ALA A 148 1.01 -31.57 -20.27
N THR A 149 1.17 -30.64 -19.30
CA THR A 149 1.03 -30.99 -17.89
C THR A 149 -0.41 -31.28 -17.49
N ASP A 150 -1.39 -30.64 -18.14
CA ASP A 150 -2.82 -30.88 -17.90
C ASP A 150 -3.24 -32.30 -18.36
N GLN A 151 -2.54 -32.86 -19.34
CA GLN A 151 -2.73 -34.27 -19.74
C GLN A 151 -2.37 -35.28 -18.64
N LEU A 152 -1.66 -34.89 -17.59
CA LEU A 152 -1.45 -35.74 -16.42
C LEU A 152 -2.66 -35.78 -15.48
N GLY A 153 -3.59 -34.84 -15.64
CA GLY A 153 -4.76 -34.63 -14.80
C GLY A 153 -4.40 -34.22 -13.40
N GLN A 154 -5.32 -34.43 -12.48
CA GLN A 154 -5.11 -34.07 -11.08
C GLN A 154 -4.16 -35.04 -10.36
N ILE A 155 -3.02 -34.57 -9.88
CA ILE A 155 -1.97 -35.36 -9.26
C ILE A 155 -1.76 -35.00 -7.80
N GLY A 156 -1.37 -35.99 -6.99
CA GLY A 156 -0.98 -35.77 -5.58
C GLY A 156 0.49 -35.38 -5.47
N PHE A 157 0.87 -34.76 -4.35
CA PHE A 157 2.23 -34.21 -4.12
C PHE A 157 3.36 -35.23 -4.39
N ASN A 158 3.23 -36.47 -3.95
CA ASN A 158 4.25 -37.50 -4.20
C ASN A 158 4.40 -37.84 -5.69
N ARG A 159 3.31 -37.74 -6.47
CA ARG A 159 3.39 -37.93 -7.93
C ARG A 159 4.04 -36.70 -8.58
N THR A 160 3.75 -35.50 -8.09
CA THR A 160 4.45 -34.27 -8.51
C THR A 160 5.96 -34.41 -8.33
N LEU A 161 6.44 -34.86 -7.18
CA LEU A 161 7.88 -35.06 -6.96
C LEU A 161 8.50 -36.06 -7.96
N ARG A 162 7.78 -37.16 -8.29
CA ARG A 162 8.25 -38.12 -9.31
C ARG A 162 8.26 -37.55 -10.71
N VAL A 163 7.27 -36.74 -11.07
CA VAL A 163 7.22 -36.04 -12.35
C VAL A 163 8.42 -35.10 -12.46
N LEU A 164 8.64 -34.24 -11.48
CA LEU A 164 9.77 -33.33 -11.46
C LEU A 164 11.13 -34.06 -11.46
N SER A 165 11.22 -35.17 -10.72
CA SER A 165 12.41 -36.02 -10.72
C SER A 165 12.75 -36.56 -12.12
N HIS A 166 11.74 -37.02 -12.85
CA HIS A 166 11.93 -37.52 -14.21
C HIS A 166 12.32 -36.40 -15.20
N LEU A 167 11.65 -35.24 -15.11
CA LEU A 167 11.89 -34.11 -16.03
C LEU A 167 13.25 -33.44 -15.79
N LEU A 168 13.63 -33.26 -14.51
CA LEU A 168 14.82 -32.48 -14.12
C LEU A 168 16.05 -33.35 -13.84
N GLY A 169 15.89 -34.68 -13.67
CA GLY A 169 17.00 -35.60 -13.45
C GLY A 169 17.53 -35.65 -12.01
N TYR A 170 16.84 -35.10 -11.02
CA TYR A 170 17.24 -35.10 -9.63
C TYR A 170 16.41 -36.09 -8.79
N PRO A 171 16.96 -36.65 -7.69
CA PRO A 171 16.20 -37.54 -6.81
C PRO A 171 14.98 -36.85 -6.19
N PRO A 172 13.84 -37.55 -6.00
CA PRO A 172 12.62 -36.96 -5.44
C PRO A 172 12.80 -36.34 -4.06
N GLU A 173 13.67 -36.90 -3.23
CA GLU A 173 13.96 -36.38 -1.88
C GLU A 173 14.77 -35.08 -1.93
N ALA A 174 15.69 -34.91 -2.87
CA ALA A 174 16.42 -33.66 -3.10
C ALA A 174 15.43 -32.56 -3.54
N ILE A 175 14.58 -32.86 -4.53
CA ILE A 175 13.53 -31.92 -4.97
C ILE A 175 12.61 -31.52 -3.80
N ARG A 176 12.24 -32.48 -2.95
CA ARG A 176 11.43 -32.22 -1.77
C ARG A 176 12.08 -31.25 -0.79
N GLN A 177 13.39 -31.38 -0.56
CA GLN A 177 14.13 -30.46 0.31
C GLN A 177 14.13 -29.04 -0.25
N HIS A 178 14.37 -28.87 -1.56
CA HIS A 178 14.38 -27.57 -2.25
C HIS A 178 13.00 -26.94 -2.45
N LEU A 179 11.92 -27.70 -2.32
CA LEU A 179 10.54 -27.22 -2.27
C LEU A 179 10.02 -27.04 -0.83
N SER A 180 10.86 -27.18 0.20
CA SER A 180 10.47 -26.96 1.58
C SER A 180 10.34 -25.46 1.91
N ALA A 181 9.60 -25.13 2.97
CA ALA A 181 9.41 -23.76 3.42
C ALA A 181 10.71 -23.03 3.80
N HIS A 182 11.78 -23.76 4.05
CA HIS A 182 13.09 -23.21 4.44
C HIS A 182 14.05 -23.02 3.25
N SER A 183 13.70 -23.55 2.08
CA SER A 183 14.52 -23.39 0.87
C SER A 183 14.57 -21.93 0.41
N PRO A 184 15.67 -21.48 -0.23
CA PRO A 184 15.76 -20.14 -0.77
C PRO A 184 14.61 -19.79 -1.72
N LEU A 185 14.22 -20.70 -2.61
CA LEU A 185 13.12 -20.52 -3.56
C LEU A 185 11.79 -20.19 -2.91
N VAL A 186 11.41 -20.96 -1.89
CA VAL A 186 10.12 -20.80 -1.21
C VAL A 186 10.18 -19.64 -0.22
N ARG A 187 11.31 -19.48 0.47
CA ARG A 187 11.52 -18.38 1.43
C ARG A 187 11.45 -17.01 0.78
N THR A 188 12.03 -16.85 -0.42
CA THR A 188 11.99 -15.59 -1.18
C THR A 188 10.65 -15.35 -1.90
N GLY A 189 9.75 -16.35 -1.93
CA GLY A 189 8.49 -16.24 -2.66
C GLY A 189 8.63 -16.35 -4.17
N LEU A 190 9.78 -16.77 -4.69
CA LEU A 190 9.96 -17.01 -6.13
C LEU A 190 9.11 -18.18 -6.61
N VAL A 191 8.99 -19.22 -5.79
CA VAL A 191 8.11 -20.36 -6.06
C VAL A 191 7.17 -20.55 -4.86
N GLU A 192 5.89 -20.68 -5.14
CA GLU A 192 4.87 -21.07 -4.18
C GLU A 192 4.53 -22.53 -4.36
N VAL A 193 4.61 -23.30 -3.28
CA VAL A 193 4.36 -24.75 -3.33
C VAL A 193 3.08 -25.12 -2.60
N ASN A 194 2.10 -25.67 -3.31
CA ASN A 194 0.90 -26.20 -2.69
C ASN A 194 1.14 -27.63 -2.17
N MET A 195 1.49 -27.72 -0.90
CA MET A 195 1.77 -28.98 -0.21
C MET A 195 0.51 -29.75 0.23
N SER A 196 -0.69 -29.29 -0.14
CA SER A 196 -1.93 -29.98 0.27
C SER A 196 -1.90 -31.45 -0.13
N ARG A 197 -1.95 -32.32 0.86
CA ARG A 197 -2.06 -33.77 0.64
C ARG A 197 -3.49 -34.22 0.35
N THR A 198 -4.46 -33.40 0.72
CA THR A 198 -5.89 -33.72 0.71
C THR A 198 -6.52 -33.48 -0.66
N TYR A 199 -6.03 -32.47 -1.39
CA TYR A 199 -6.58 -32.14 -2.69
C TYR A 199 -5.61 -32.56 -3.81
N ARG A 200 -6.15 -33.17 -4.86
CA ARG A 200 -5.45 -33.36 -6.14
C ARG A 200 -5.63 -32.08 -6.94
N SER A 201 -4.59 -31.62 -7.57
CA SER A 201 -4.60 -30.43 -8.44
C SER A 201 -3.68 -30.65 -9.64
N GLY A 202 -3.78 -29.83 -10.65
CA GLY A 202 -2.85 -29.80 -11.78
C GLY A 202 -1.41 -29.52 -11.34
N LEU A 203 -0.45 -29.79 -12.17
CA LEU A 203 0.96 -29.53 -11.87
C LEU A 203 1.21 -28.03 -11.71
N ILE A 204 0.58 -27.21 -12.53
CA ILE A 204 0.66 -25.75 -12.47
C ILE A 204 0.12 -25.19 -11.14
N ASP A 205 -0.98 -25.72 -10.61
CA ASP A 205 -1.52 -25.33 -9.31
C ASP A 205 -0.63 -25.73 -8.13
N ARG A 206 0.23 -26.74 -8.34
CA ARG A 206 1.19 -27.22 -7.35
C ARG A 206 2.42 -26.36 -7.23
N LEU A 207 2.83 -25.79 -8.35
CA LEU A 207 4.03 -24.96 -8.48
C LEU A 207 3.62 -23.56 -8.92
N GLY A 208 3.03 -22.82 -8.02
CA GLY A 208 2.66 -21.43 -8.24
C GLY A 208 3.88 -20.52 -8.20
N VAL A 209 3.69 -19.30 -8.65
CA VAL A 209 4.70 -18.26 -8.60
C VAL A 209 4.08 -17.03 -7.95
N GLY A 210 4.81 -16.43 -7.03
CA GLY A 210 4.32 -15.30 -6.24
C GLY A 210 4.09 -14.03 -7.06
N ASN A 211 4.83 -13.87 -8.17
CA ASN A 211 4.71 -12.74 -9.09
C ASN A 211 4.84 -13.23 -10.54
N LYS A 212 3.76 -13.14 -11.32
CA LYS A 212 3.75 -13.56 -12.73
C LYS A 212 4.63 -12.69 -13.62
N ASP A 213 4.72 -11.39 -13.34
CA ASP A 213 5.56 -10.46 -14.11
C ASP A 213 7.04 -10.81 -13.98
N LEU A 214 7.44 -11.28 -12.80
CA LEU A 214 8.81 -11.74 -12.57
C LEU A 214 9.19 -12.92 -13.47
N LEU A 215 8.24 -13.81 -13.80
CA LEU A 215 8.49 -14.92 -14.72
C LEU A 215 8.80 -14.42 -16.12
N HIS A 216 8.01 -13.46 -16.59
CA HIS A 216 8.26 -12.81 -17.87
C HIS A 216 9.63 -12.12 -17.88
N ASP A 217 9.95 -11.38 -16.80
CA ASP A 217 11.23 -10.70 -16.68
C ASP A 217 12.39 -11.70 -16.63
N LEU A 218 12.28 -12.81 -15.91
CA LEU A 218 13.29 -13.87 -15.93
C LEU A 218 13.52 -14.45 -17.32
N ARG A 219 12.48 -14.58 -18.14
CA ARG A 219 12.58 -15.12 -19.51
C ARG A 219 13.21 -14.14 -20.50
N PHE A 220 12.88 -12.84 -20.40
CA PHE A 220 13.16 -11.87 -21.47
C PHE A 220 14.05 -10.70 -21.06
N HIS A 221 14.27 -10.45 -19.76
CA HIS A 221 15.06 -9.31 -19.29
C HIS A 221 16.51 -9.39 -19.75
N GLN A 222 17.03 -8.24 -20.20
CA GLN A 222 18.42 -8.02 -20.53
C GLN A 222 18.91 -6.81 -19.74
N GLY A 223 19.75 -7.03 -18.74
CA GLY A 223 20.26 -5.93 -17.93
C GLY A 223 20.75 -6.32 -16.55
N SER A 224 20.68 -5.37 -15.62
CA SER A 224 21.16 -5.59 -14.25
C SER A 224 20.25 -6.57 -13.48
N PRO A 225 20.81 -7.38 -12.58
CA PRO A 225 20.03 -8.33 -11.78
C PRO A 225 18.90 -7.71 -10.96
N ILE A 226 19.06 -6.47 -10.48
CA ILE A 226 18.05 -5.75 -9.72
C ILE A 226 16.90 -5.32 -10.64
N GLY A 227 17.18 -5.08 -11.92
CA GLY A 227 16.16 -4.76 -12.93
C GLY A 227 15.13 -5.85 -13.15
N LEU A 228 15.46 -7.13 -12.86
CA LEU A 228 14.52 -8.24 -12.87
C LEU A 228 13.33 -8.08 -11.92
N PHE A 229 13.46 -7.23 -10.90
CA PHE A 229 12.49 -7.13 -9.81
C PHE A 229 11.73 -5.80 -9.80
N GLN A 230 11.77 -5.03 -10.90
CA GLN A 230 11.06 -3.75 -10.98
C GLN A 230 9.54 -3.89 -10.82
N SER A 231 8.99 -5.04 -11.18
CA SER A 231 7.59 -5.39 -10.93
C SER A 231 7.28 -5.74 -9.45
N ALA A 232 8.30 -6.03 -8.65
CA ALA A 232 8.13 -6.34 -7.23
C ALA A 232 8.51 -5.16 -6.32
N PHE A 233 9.63 -4.49 -6.60
CA PHE A 233 10.10 -3.33 -5.84
C PHE A 233 10.96 -2.40 -6.71
N ARG A 234 11.00 -1.15 -6.33
CA ARG A 234 11.82 -0.13 -7.01
C ARG A 234 12.56 0.71 -5.99
N LYS A 235 13.70 1.26 -6.38
CA LYS A 235 14.42 2.22 -5.54
C LYS A 235 13.55 3.46 -5.35
N ALA A 236 13.37 3.89 -4.10
CA ALA A 236 12.63 5.09 -3.79
C ALA A 236 13.31 6.32 -4.42
N PRO A 237 12.54 7.28 -4.95
CA PRO A 237 13.10 8.56 -5.38
C PRO A 237 13.65 9.32 -4.17
N GLU A 238 14.51 10.29 -4.43
CA GLU A 238 15.01 11.20 -3.40
C GLU A 238 13.88 11.99 -2.73
N GLY A 239 14.05 12.31 -1.45
CA GLY A 239 13.08 13.09 -0.70
C GLY A 239 13.03 14.55 -1.19
N GLU A 240 11.82 15.12 -1.28
CA GLU A 240 11.61 16.53 -1.64
C GLU A 240 11.57 17.43 -0.39
N LEU A 241 11.35 16.86 0.80
CA LEU A 241 11.25 17.57 2.07
C LEU A 241 12.57 17.48 2.84
N CYS A 242 12.76 18.39 3.80
CA CYS A 242 13.90 18.37 4.72
C CYS A 242 13.46 18.01 6.13
N ILE A 243 14.44 17.66 6.99
CA ILE A 243 14.15 17.26 8.38
C ILE A 243 13.50 18.37 9.18
N ASP A 244 13.78 19.61 8.83
CA ASP A 244 13.20 20.78 9.48
C ASP A 244 11.67 20.87 9.26
N ASP A 245 11.13 20.25 8.20
CA ASP A 245 9.70 20.21 7.94
C ASP A 245 8.96 19.27 8.92
N TYR A 246 9.72 18.48 9.68
CA TYR A 246 9.22 17.55 10.70
C TYR A 246 9.60 17.93 12.12
N ARG A 247 9.87 19.22 12.41
CA ARG A 247 10.22 19.71 13.78
C ARG A 247 9.18 19.34 14.81
N HIS A 248 7.91 19.33 14.44
CA HIS A 248 6.80 18.89 15.30
C HIS A 248 6.90 17.42 15.72
N LEU A 249 7.71 16.61 15.03
CA LEU A 249 8.01 15.20 15.37
C LEU A 249 9.38 15.03 16.04
N ALA A 250 9.97 16.09 16.62
CA ALA A 250 11.32 16.03 17.18
C ALA A 250 11.52 14.89 18.19
N LEU A 251 10.57 14.67 19.10
CA LEU A 251 10.64 13.59 20.09
C LEU A 251 10.55 12.21 19.45
N PRO A 252 9.51 11.86 18.65
CA PRO A 252 9.46 10.59 17.94
C PRO A 252 10.70 10.32 17.09
N LEU A 253 11.21 11.32 16.38
CA LEU A 253 12.41 11.17 15.53
C LEU A 253 13.69 10.99 16.34
N SER A 254 13.79 11.57 17.53
CA SER A 254 14.94 11.36 18.43
C SER A 254 15.04 9.90 18.91
N ILE A 255 13.95 9.15 18.88
CA ILE A 255 13.88 7.71 19.19
C ILE A 255 14.09 6.88 17.93
N ALA A 256 13.39 7.23 16.84
CA ALA A 256 13.40 6.44 15.61
C ALA A 256 14.79 6.36 14.94
N ARG A 257 15.51 7.47 14.89
CA ARG A 257 16.84 7.56 14.25
C ARG A 257 17.87 6.61 14.86
N PRO A 258 18.18 6.66 16.16
CA PRO A 258 19.16 5.76 16.77
C PRO A 258 18.70 4.31 16.74
N TYR A 259 17.40 4.05 16.86
CA TYR A 259 16.82 2.72 16.76
C TYR A 259 17.05 2.10 15.38
N LEU A 260 16.66 2.80 14.31
CA LEU A 260 16.86 2.35 12.92
C LEU A 260 18.33 2.21 12.56
N LYS A 261 19.17 3.17 12.99
CA LYS A 261 20.62 3.09 12.78
C LYS A 261 21.20 1.81 13.38
N ARG A 262 20.83 1.49 14.59
CA ARG A 262 21.27 0.27 15.27
C ARG A 262 20.71 -0.97 14.59
N ALA A 263 19.43 -0.96 14.22
CA ALA A 263 18.79 -2.08 13.52
C ALA A 263 19.50 -2.43 12.21
N ILE A 264 19.92 -1.40 11.44
CA ILE A 264 20.70 -1.59 10.20
C ILE A 264 22.09 -2.16 10.50
N GLN A 265 22.78 -1.62 11.51
CA GLN A 265 24.14 -2.06 11.88
C GLN A 265 24.18 -3.50 12.39
N ASP A 266 23.21 -3.86 13.23
CA ASP A 266 23.11 -5.18 13.88
C ASP A 266 22.38 -6.21 13.00
N ALA A 267 21.91 -5.83 11.82
CA ALA A 267 21.01 -6.63 10.95
C ALA A 267 19.84 -7.24 11.75
N SER A 268 19.21 -6.40 12.57
CA SER A 268 18.12 -6.79 13.47
C SER A 268 16.89 -7.24 12.68
N ARG A 269 16.26 -8.33 13.13
CA ARG A 269 15.03 -8.86 12.51
C ARG A 269 13.79 -8.31 13.19
N GLY A 270 12.67 -8.30 12.46
CA GLY A 270 11.38 -7.93 13.01
C GLY A 270 11.21 -6.43 13.23
N VAL A 271 12.02 -5.58 12.59
CA VAL A 271 11.97 -4.13 12.76
C VAL A 271 10.90 -3.51 11.88
N ASN A 272 9.84 -2.97 12.52
CA ASN A 272 8.68 -2.41 11.84
C ASN A 272 8.30 -1.05 12.41
N VAL A 273 8.16 -0.07 11.54
CA VAL A 273 7.72 1.29 11.87
C VAL A 273 6.41 1.56 11.15
N LEU A 274 5.34 1.83 11.89
CA LEU A 274 4.06 2.26 11.33
C LEU A 274 3.99 3.78 11.33
N ILE A 275 3.76 4.35 10.15
CA ILE A 275 3.52 5.79 9.95
C ILE A 275 2.08 5.98 9.53
N TYR A 276 1.31 6.74 10.28
CA TYR A 276 -0.11 6.93 10.01
C TYR A 276 -0.53 8.39 10.15
N GLY A 277 -1.64 8.75 9.50
CA GLY A 277 -2.20 10.11 9.56
C GLY A 277 -2.90 10.50 8.25
N PRO A 278 -3.47 11.71 8.15
CA PRO A 278 -4.20 12.17 6.99
C PRO A 278 -3.38 12.12 5.69
N PRO A 279 -4.01 11.99 4.52
CA PRO A 279 -3.29 12.05 3.24
C PRO A 279 -2.64 13.43 3.03
N GLY A 280 -1.45 13.45 2.44
CA GLY A 280 -0.75 14.70 2.11
C GLY A 280 0.04 15.34 3.24
N THR A 281 0.27 14.64 4.36
CA THR A 281 1.08 15.10 5.50
C THR A 281 2.58 14.75 5.38
N GLY A 282 3.00 14.09 4.29
CA GLY A 282 4.40 13.75 4.06
C GLY A 282 4.79 12.34 4.51
N LYS A 283 3.84 11.44 4.77
CA LYS A 283 4.12 10.05 5.22
C LYS A 283 5.13 9.31 4.34
N SER A 284 4.99 9.40 3.03
CA SER A 284 5.89 8.72 2.07
C SER A 284 7.26 9.43 1.95
N GLN A 285 7.36 10.71 2.36
CA GLN A 285 8.61 11.47 2.34
C GLN A 285 9.50 11.18 3.56
N LEU A 286 8.90 10.94 4.73
CA LEU A 286 9.64 10.70 5.96
C LEU A 286 10.58 9.48 5.89
N PRO A 287 10.18 8.30 5.37
CA PRO A 287 11.09 7.17 5.17
C PRO A 287 12.27 7.50 4.24
N ARG A 288 12.04 8.28 3.17
CA ARG A 288 13.10 8.70 2.22
C ARG A 288 14.15 9.54 2.91
N LEU A 289 13.69 10.53 3.67
CA LEU A 289 14.55 11.40 4.46
C LEU A 289 15.37 10.64 5.51
N LEU A 290 14.73 9.71 6.25
CA LEU A 290 15.42 8.87 7.23
C LEU A 290 16.45 7.95 6.56
N ALA A 291 16.15 7.41 5.38
CA ALA A 291 17.08 6.59 4.62
C ALA A 291 18.31 7.39 4.18
N GLU A 292 18.11 8.59 3.66
CA GLU A 292 19.19 9.49 3.26
C GLU A 292 20.09 9.86 4.44
N GLU A 293 19.51 10.26 5.58
CA GLU A 293 20.23 10.59 6.81
C GLU A 293 21.05 9.41 7.35
N LEU A 294 20.48 8.21 7.30
CA LEU A 294 21.12 6.97 7.75
C LEU A 294 22.07 6.35 6.71
N LYS A 295 22.17 6.95 5.52
CA LYS A 295 22.95 6.44 4.38
C LYS A 295 22.57 5.00 4.00
N ALA A 296 21.27 4.71 4.08
CA ALA A 296 20.67 3.44 3.69
C ALA A 296 19.95 3.59 2.35
N GLU A 297 19.88 2.50 1.59
CA GLU A 297 19.03 2.46 0.40
C GLU A 297 17.58 2.19 0.80
N LEU A 298 16.63 2.94 0.24
CA LEU A 298 15.20 2.72 0.44
C LEU A 298 14.58 2.14 -0.82
N TYR A 299 13.80 1.08 -0.66
CA TYR A 299 13.04 0.49 -1.75
C TYR A 299 11.54 0.49 -1.44
N GLU A 300 10.75 0.91 -2.41
CA GLU A 300 9.28 0.89 -2.38
C GLU A 300 8.78 -0.42 -2.94
N ILE A 301 7.88 -1.08 -2.22
CA ILE A 301 7.18 -2.27 -2.71
C ILE A 301 6.14 -1.84 -3.74
N ALA A 302 6.11 -2.51 -4.89
CA ALA A 302 5.24 -2.16 -6.00
C ALA A 302 3.75 -2.30 -5.62
N CYS A 303 2.96 -1.32 -6.04
CA CYS A 303 1.49 -1.30 -5.91
C CYS A 303 0.81 -1.69 -7.22
N THR A 304 1.51 -1.57 -8.34
CA THR A 304 1.01 -1.88 -9.69
C THR A 304 1.94 -2.87 -10.38
N ASN A 305 1.33 -3.72 -11.20
CA ASN A 305 2.04 -4.63 -12.09
C ASN A 305 2.69 -3.86 -13.27
N ARG A 306 3.30 -4.59 -14.20
CA ARG A 306 3.96 -4.04 -15.38
C ARG A 306 2.98 -3.33 -16.33
N ASP A 307 1.75 -3.79 -16.41
CA ASP A 307 0.70 -3.25 -17.28
C ASP A 307 0.00 -2.03 -16.66
N GLY A 308 0.36 -1.69 -15.41
CA GLY A 308 -0.22 -0.58 -14.66
C GLY A 308 -1.44 -0.98 -13.82
N ASP A 309 -1.83 -2.27 -13.81
CA ASP A 309 -2.94 -2.75 -13.00
C ASP A 309 -2.55 -2.86 -11.51
N PRO A 310 -3.47 -2.66 -10.59
CA PRO A 310 -3.21 -2.78 -9.17
C PRO A 310 -2.86 -4.23 -8.79
N ILE A 311 -1.80 -4.39 -8.00
CA ILE A 311 -1.41 -5.68 -7.42
C ILE A 311 -2.26 -5.92 -6.17
N ASP A 312 -2.86 -7.11 -6.06
CA ASP A 312 -3.62 -7.49 -4.87
C ASP A 312 -2.74 -7.61 -3.62
N GLY A 313 -3.38 -7.63 -2.45
CA GLY A 313 -2.68 -7.69 -1.18
C GLY A 313 -1.75 -8.91 -1.06
N ARG A 314 -2.10 -10.07 -1.67
CA ARG A 314 -1.24 -11.26 -1.66
C ARG A 314 0.01 -11.05 -2.52
N GLY A 315 -0.14 -10.51 -3.71
CA GLY A 315 0.97 -10.21 -4.61
C GLY A 315 1.94 -9.20 -3.99
N ARG A 316 1.44 -8.14 -3.32
CA ARG A 316 2.27 -7.16 -2.62
C ARG A 316 3.06 -7.78 -1.46
N LEU A 317 2.47 -8.69 -0.71
CA LEU A 317 3.15 -9.41 0.36
C LEU A 317 4.20 -10.40 -0.20
N CYS A 318 3.95 -11.02 -1.35
CA CYS A 318 4.97 -11.81 -2.06
C CYS A 318 6.12 -10.92 -2.54
N ALA A 319 5.82 -9.74 -3.11
CA ALA A 319 6.81 -8.75 -3.51
C ALA A 319 7.70 -8.30 -2.34
N LEU A 320 7.10 -8.07 -1.15
CA LEU A 320 7.83 -7.76 0.07
C LEU A 320 8.80 -8.88 0.46
N ARG A 321 8.37 -10.14 0.44
CA ARG A 321 9.25 -11.30 0.72
C ARG A 321 10.41 -11.39 -0.26
N THR A 322 10.11 -11.20 -1.54
CA THR A 322 11.11 -11.19 -2.60
C THR A 322 12.14 -10.09 -2.35
N ALA A 323 11.69 -8.86 -2.03
CA ALA A 323 12.58 -7.75 -1.70
C ALA A 323 13.48 -8.07 -0.50
N MET A 324 12.93 -8.61 0.58
CA MET A 324 13.70 -9.01 1.78
C MET A 324 14.74 -10.10 1.47
N GLY A 325 14.40 -11.03 0.60
CA GLY A 325 15.32 -12.12 0.22
C GLY A 325 16.48 -11.64 -0.64
N ILE A 326 16.25 -10.66 -1.52
CA ILE A 326 17.20 -10.18 -2.51
C ILE A 326 18.07 -9.06 -1.96
N LEU A 327 17.50 -8.13 -1.20
CA LEU A 327 18.17 -6.91 -0.74
C LEU A 327 18.92 -7.07 0.59
N ASN A 328 18.93 -8.26 1.17
CA ASN A 328 19.46 -8.55 2.51
C ASN A 328 20.99 -8.35 2.67
N GLN A 329 21.71 -7.95 1.63
CA GLN A 329 23.17 -7.83 1.66
C GLN A 329 23.71 -6.41 1.87
N LYS A 330 22.84 -5.40 1.95
CA LYS A 330 23.22 -3.98 2.05
C LYS A 330 22.46 -3.29 3.17
N ALA A 331 22.94 -2.12 3.59
CA ALA A 331 22.19 -1.21 4.45
C ALA A 331 20.92 -0.74 3.70
N THR A 332 19.83 -1.44 3.88
CA THR A 332 18.58 -1.28 3.11
C THR A 332 17.39 -1.20 4.05
N MET A 333 16.42 -0.39 3.67
CA MET A 333 15.11 -0.30 4.30
C MET A 333 14.02 -0.45 3.24
N LEU A 334 12.85 -0.91 3.64
CA LEU A 334 11.70 -1.10 2.77
C LEU A 334 10.55 -0.18 3.18
N VAL A 335 9.73 0.21 2.23
CA VAL A 335 8.50 0.95 2.49
C VAL A 335 7.32 0.33 1.74
N LEU A 336 6.22 0.14 2.48
CA LEU A 336 4.92 -0.28 1.96
C LEU A 336 3.95 0.87 2.20
N ASP A 337 3.43 1.43 1.11
CA ASP A 337 2.40 2.47 1.17
C ASP A 337 1.00 1.84 1.05
N GLU A 338 -0.02 2.53 1.57
CA GLU A 338 -1.43 2.11 1.49
C GLU A 338 -1.64 0.66 1.97
N ILE A 339 -1.22 0.38 3.22
CA ILE A 339 -1.31 -0.98 3.77
C ILE A 339 -2.74 -1.40 4.09
N GLU A 340 -3.69 -0.48 4.03
CA GLU A 340 -5.13 -0.77 4.16
C GLU A 340 -5.55 -1.87 3.19
N ASP A 341 -5.07 -1.81 1.95
CA ASP A 341 -5.39 -2.79 0.91
C ASP A 341 -4.79 -4.18 1.18
N LEU A 342 -3.69 -4.20 1.94
CA LEU A 342 -3.04 -5.45 2.36
C LEU A 342 -3.78 -6.16 3.49
N ILE A 343 -4.39 -5.37 4.38
CA ILE A 343 -4.89 -5.82 5.67
C ILE A 343 -6.41 -5.78 5.73
N SER A 344 -7.06 -4.94 4.90
CA SER A 344 -8.53 -4.86 4.79
C SER A 344 -9.12 -6.20 4.44
N GLU A 345 -10.12 -6.59 5.16
CA GLU A 345 -10.74 -7.90 5.03
C GLU A 345 -11.51 -8.02 3.70
N PRO A 346 -11.20 -8.98 2.84
CA PRO A 346 -12.18 -9.40 1.86
C PRO A 346 -13.28 -10.12 2.61
N SER A 347 -14.52 -9.75 2.32
CA SER A 347 -15.81 -10.36 2.66
C SER A 347 -15.81 -11.55 3.63
N ILE A 348 -16.73 -11.52 4.56
CA ILE A 348 -17.05 -12.46 5.66
C ILE A 348 -17.06 -13.98 5.25
N TYR A 349 -16.87 -14.32 3.99
CA TYR A 349 -16.99 -15.67 3.45
C TYR A 349 -15.70 -16.34 2.97
N SER A 350 -14.49 -15.77 3.22
CA SER A 350 -13.24 -16.40 2.80
C SER A 350 -12.71 -17.37 3.86
N PRO A 351 -12.61 -18.69 3.56
CA PRO A 351 -12.15 -19.71 4.51
C PRO A 351 -10.68 -19.60 4.94
N ASP A 352 -9.90 -18.69 4.34
CA ASP A 352 -8.45 -18.56 4.56
C ASP A 352 -8.02 -17.42 5.53
N GLN A 353 -8.95 -16.71 6.15
CA GLN A 353 -8.66 -15.56 7.02
C GLN A 353 -7.67 -15.88 8.16
N GLY A 354 -7.85 -17.00 8.83
CA GLY A 354 -6.98 -17.39 9.94
C GLY A 354 -5.53 -17.67 9.52
N LYS A 355 -5.36 -18.23 8.33
CA LYS A 355 -4.02 -18.51 7.77
C LYS A 355 -3.32 -17.23 7.36
N ARG A 356 -4.04 -16.26 6.78
CA ARG A 356 -3.52 -14.96 6.35
C ARG A 356 -3.06 -14.13 7.56
N LYS A 357 -3.88 -14.08 8.64
CA LYS A 357 -3.50 -13.38 9.89
C LYS A 357 -2.23 -13.96 10.50
N GLY A 358 -2.13 -15.27 10.63
CA GLY A 358 -0.93 -15.93 11.13
C GLY A 358 0.31 -15.70 10.28
N TRP A 359 0.13 -15.61 8.98
CA TRP A 359 1.22 -15.37 8.04
C TRP A 359 1.73 -13.92 8.08
N ILE A 360 0.84 -12.92 8.12
CA ILE A 360 1.23 -11.51 8.27
C ILE A 360 1.95 -11.29 9.61
N ASN A 361 1.43 -11.87 10.69
CA ASN A 361 2.07 -11.81 12.01
C ASN A 361 3.50 -12.34 11.98
N ARG A 362 3.69 -13.50 11.36
CA ARG A 362 5.03 -14.08 11.22
C ARG A 362 5.94 -13.19 10.37
N MET A 363 5.43 -12.57 9.32
CA MET A 363 6.21 -11.66 8.49
C MET A 363 6.67 -10.43 9.27
N LEU A 364 5.80 -9.83 10.11
CA LEU A 364 6.17 -8.72 10.98
C LEU A 364 7.22 -9.11 12.02
N GLU A 365 7.20 -10.35 12.53
CA GLU A 365 8.14 -10.83 13.54
C GLU A 365 9.48 -11.29 12.96
N GLU A 366 9.51 -11.76 11.72
CA GLU A 366 10.68 -12.39 11.10
C GLU A 366 11.29 -11.59 9.94
N ASN A 367 10.79 -10.39 9.64
CA ASN A 367 11.33 -9.58 8.54
C ASN A 367 12.84 -9.32 8.71
N LEU A 368 13.57 -9.39 7.60
CA LEU A 368 15.03 -9.33 7.58
C LEU A 368 15.58 -7.90 7.48
N LEU A 369 14.74 -6.96 7.06
CA LEU A 369 15.08 -5.57 6.81
C LEU A 369 14.12 -4.66 7.55
N PRO A 370 14.57 -3.50 8.07
CA PRO A 370 13.65 -2.51 8.62
C PRO A 370 12.61 -2.08 7.61
N CYS A 371 11.32 -2.14 7.99
CA CYS A 371 10.19 -1.85 7.13
C CYS A 371 9.37 -0.68 7.67
N PHE A 372 9.08 0.28 6.80
CA PHE A 372 8.07 1.31 7.03
C PHE A 372 6.75 0.87 6.43
N TRP A 373 5.69 1.00 7.21
CA TRP A 373 4.32 0.67 6.85
C TRP A 373 3.50 1.95 6.92
N LEU A 374 2.92 2.38 5.79
CA LEU A 374 2.21 3.64 5.71
C LEU A 374 0.71 3.41 5.56
N THR A 375 -0.10 4.12 6.37
CA THR A 375 -1.55 4.06 6.29
C THR A 375 -2.19 5.45 6.43
N ASN A 376 -3.29 5.66 5.74
CA ASN A 376 -4.13 6.84 5.92
C ASN A 376 -5.15 6.64 7.05
N ASN A 377 -5.45 5.39 7.41
CA ASN A 377 -6.47 5.04 8.38
C ASN A 377 -6.01 3.92 9.32
N ILE A 378 -5.46 4.28 10.48
CA ILE A 378 -5.06 3.32 11.51
C ILE A 378 -6.24 2.50 12.06
N GLN A 379 -7.47 3.02 11.99
CA GLN A 379 -8.65 2.32 12.49
C GLN A 379 -9.06 1.13 11.61
N ALA A 380 -8.59 1.09 10.37
CA ALA A 380 -8.77 -0.06 9.49
C ALA A 380 -7.89 -1.26 9.88
N LEU A 381 -6.87 -1.04 10.73
CA LEU A 381 -5.93 -2.07 11.15
C LEU A 381 -6.43 -2.82 12.38
N ASP A 382 -6.32 -4.16 12.37
CA ASP A 382 -6.59 -4.98 13.55
C ASP A 382 -5.54 -4.67 14.66
N ASN A 383 -6.00 -4.50 15.89
CA ASN A 383 -5.14 -4.29 17.06
C ASN A 383 -4.07 -5.37 17.23
N ALA A 384 -4.31 -6.58 16.72
CA ALA A 384 -3.32 -7.65 16.75
C ALA A 384 -2.08 -7.34 15.89
N TYR A 385 -2.23 -6.58 14.80
CA TYR A 385 -1.11 -6.11 13.98
C TYR A 385 -0.41 -4.91 14.63
N ILE A 386 -1.19 -3.94 15.15
CA ILE A 386 -0.66 -2.71 15.75
C ILE A 386 0.34 -3.02 16.87
N ARG A 387 0.10 -4.05 17.67
CA ARG A 387 0.99 -4.48 18.77
C ARG A 387 2.35 -5.04 18.31
N ARG A 388 2.56 -5.28 17.03
CA ARG A 388 3.80 -5.83 16.46
C ARG A 388 4.67 -4.79 15.78
N PHE A 389 4.22 -3.56 15.78
CA PHE A 389 5.06 -2.45 15.35
C PHE A 389 5.91 -1.96 16.51
N ASP A 390 7.21 -1.76 16.28
CA ASP A 390 8.13 -1.27 17.30
C ASP A 390 7.94 0.21 17.56
N LEU A 391 7.63 0.96 16.50
CA LEU A 391 7.39 2.40 16.57
C LEU A 391 6.10 2.75 15.82
N LEU A 392 5.33 3.64 16.44
CA LEU A 392 4.12 4.23 15.89
C LEU A 392 4.36 5.73 15.74
N LEU A 393 4.38 6.21 14.50
CA LEU A 393 4.61 7.62 14.19
C LEU A 393 3.33 8.22 13.60
N GLU A 394 2.69 9.08 14.37
CA GLU A 394 1.52 9.82 13.90
C GLU A 394 1.96 11.09 13.18
N LEU A 395 1.63 11.22 11.90
CA LEU A 395 1.83 12.42 11.11
C LEU A 395 0.51 13.17 10.98
N GLN A 396 0.26 14.05 11.90
CA GLN A 396 -0.84 15.01 11.79
C GLN A 396 -0.46 16.16 10.83
N ASN A 397 -1.44 16.99 10.51
CA ASN A 397 -1.16 18.20 9.76
C ASN A 397 -0.18 19.08 10.58
N PRO A 398 0.92 19.58 9.98
CA PRO A 398 1.89 20.37 10.73
C PRO A 398 1.27 21.59 11.41
N PRO A 399 1.82 22.10 12.52
CA PRO A 399 1.39 23.34 13.12
C PRO A 399 1.42 24.52 12.14
N LYS A 400 0.61 25.57 12.41
CA LYS A 400 0.45 26.73 11.51
C LYS A 400 1.78 27.34 11.07
N ALA A 401 2.73 27.51 12.00
CA ALA A 401 4.05 28.08 11.70
C ALA A 401 4.85 27.22 10.71
N GLU A 402 4.77 25.90 10.85
CA GLU A 402 5.43 24.98 9.93
C GLU A 402 4.73 24.94 8.57
N ARG A 403 3.40 24.97 8.53
CA ARG A 403 2.63 25.08 7.27
C ARG A 403 3.00 26.36 6.52
N GLU A 404 3.07 27.49 7.22
CA GLU A 404 3.50 28.76 6.64
C GLU A 404 4.89 28.65 6.02
N ARG A 405 5.85 28.06 6.75
CA ARG A 405 7.20 27.85 6.25
C ARG A 405 7.23 26.95 5.02
N ILE A 406 6.51 25.83 5.04
CA ILE A 406 6.43 24.90 3.90
C ILE A 406 5.84 25.60 2.67
N ILE A 407 4.77 26.38 2.84
CA ILE A 407 4.14 27.12 1.73
C ILE A 407 5.11 28.15 1.16
N ARG A 408 5.84 28.92 2.01
CA ARG A 408 6.83 29.89 1.54
C ARG A 408 8.01 29.21 0.81
N ASN A 409 8.48 28.09 1.32
CA ASN A 409 9.59 27.33 0.71
C ASN A 409 9.20 26.65 -0.61
N ALA A 410 7.90 26.35 -0.79
CA ALA A 410 7.42 25.71 -2.02
C ALA A 410 7.56 26.61 -3.27
N GLY A 411 7.93 27.88 -3.09
CA GLY A 411 8.14 28.82 -4.17
C GLY A 411 6.90 29.66 -4.47
N GLY A 412 7.06 30.57 -5.43
CA GLY A 412 6.02 31.48 -5.84
C GLY A 412 6.01 32.80 -5.07
N ASP A 413 5.73 33.86 -5.80
CA ASP A 413 5.61 35.23 -5.25
C ASP A 413 4.16 35.42 -4.73
N LEU A 414 3.83 34.66 -3.66
CA LEU A 414 2.51 34.74 -3.04
C LEU A 414 2.42 35.93 -2.10
N GLU A 415 1.24 36.56 -2.10
CA GLU A 415 0.92 37.60 -1.12
C GLU A 415 0.92 37.02 0.31
N ASP A 416 1.55 37.73 1.26
CA ASP A 416 1.61 37.32 2.66
C ASP A 416 0.23 37.02 3.25
N ALA A 417 -0.78 37.80 2.86
CA ALA A 417 -2.16 37.58 3.32
C ALA A 417 -2.72 36.23 2.88
N LEU A 418 -2.41 35.78 1.66
CA LEU A 418 -2.84 34.47 1.17
C LEU A 418 -2.09 33.34 1.88
N VAL A 419 -0.76 33.49 2.04
CA VAL A 419 0.07 32.50 2.76
C VAL A 419 -0.46 32.30 4.19
N LEU A 420 -0.75 33.39 4.91
CA LEU A 420 -1.28 33.32 6.28
C LEU A 420 -2.66 32.67 6.37
N ARG A 421 -3.54 32.95 5.37
CA ARG A 421 -4.87 32.31 5.29
C ARG A 421 -4.74 30.81 5.00
N MET A 422 -3.87 30.44 4.08
CA MET A 422 -3.61 29.03 3.76
C MET A 422 -3.03 28.31 4.98
N ALA A 423 -2.01 28.87 5.61
CA ALA A 423 -1.39 28.29 6.80
C ALA A 423 -2.36 28.22 8.01
N GLY A 424 -3.31 29.16 8.08
CA GLY A 424 -4.34 29.18 9.12
C GLY A 424 -5.44 28.14 8.96
N HIS A 425 -5.59 27.55 7.78
CA HIS A 425 -6.64 26.57 7.55
C HIS A 425 -6.22 25.18 8.03
N GLU A 426 -6.89 24.64 9.06
CA GLU A 426 -6.49 23.42 9.76
C GLU A 426 -6.47 22.16 8.88
N ASN A 427 -7.42 22.06 7.95
CA ASN A 427 -7.55 20.91 7.06
C ASN A 427 -6.75 21.05 5.76
N LEU A 428 -6.05 22.17 5.55
CA LEU A 428 -5.19 22.33 4.38
C LEU A 428 -3.86 21.62 4.61
N THR A 429 -3.68 20.51 3.91
CA THR A 429 -2.41 19.77 3.98
C THR A 429 -1.33 20.41 3.12
N PRO A 430 -0.05 20.28 3.48
CA PRO A 430 1.06 20.79 2.69
C PRO A 430 1.02 20.32 1.23
N ALA A 431 0.66 19.08 0.97
CA ALA A 431 0.59 18.53 -0.38
C ALA A 431 -0.45 19.25 -1.27
N VAL A 432 -1.61 19.63 -0.72
CA VAL A 432 -2.62 20.38 -1.46
C VAL A 432 -2.10 21.78 -1.79
N ALA A 433 -1.48 22.46 -0.82
CA ALA A 433 -0.91 23.78 -1.02
C ALA A 433 0.22 23.78 -2.08
N THR A 434 1.18 22.88 -1.95
CA THR A 434 2.32 22.79 -2.91
C THR A 434 1.88 22.38 -4.30
N ARG A 435 0.85 21.50 -4.40
CA ARG A 435 0.28 21.10 -5.69
C ARG A 435 -0.41 22.28 -6.38
N ALA A 436 -1.21 23.06 -5.66
CA ALA A 436 -1.85 24.26 -6.18
C ALA A 436 -0.82 25.28 -6.68
N LEU A 437 0.26 25.49 -5.91
CA LEU A 437 1.38 26.33 -6.31
C LEU A 437 2.04 25.85 -7.59
N ARG A 438 2.39 24.58 -7.69
CA ARG A 438 3.04 23.99 -8.88
C ARG A 438 2.18 24.18 -10.13
N VAL A 439 0.87 23.97 -10.03
CA VAL A 439 -0.06 24.16 -11.16
C VAL A 439 -0.15 25.64 -11.52
N ALA A 440 -0.29 26.53 -10.56
CA ALA A 440 -0.38 27.97 -10.83
C ALA A 440 0.92 28.53 -11.44
N GLU A 441 2.08 28.04 -11.00
CA GLU A 441 3.38 28.40 -11.57
C GLU A 441 3.54 27.91 -13.01
N SER A 442 3.00 26.75 -13.36
CA SER A 442 3.03 26.24 -14.74
C SER A 442 2.23 27.10 -15.72
N LEU A 443 1.32 27.92 -15.21
CA LEU A 443 0.54 28.87 -16.02
C LEU A 443 1.25 30.21 -16.22
N ARG A 444 2.38 30.44 -15.52
CA ARG A 444 3.12 31.72 -15.58
C ARG A 444 3.63 32.01 -16.99
N GLY A 445 3.27 33.15 -17.52
CA GLY A 445 3.68 33.56 -18.87
C GLY A 445 2.72 33.22 -19.99
N LEU A 446 1.61 32.53 -19.73
CA LEU A 446 0.53 32.38 -20.71
C LEU A 446 -0.31 33.66 -20.76
N ALA A 447 -0.70 34.09 -22.00
CA ALA A 447 -1.37 35.38 -22.24
C ALA A 447 -2.70 35.56 -21.49
N ASP A 448 -3.44 34.46 -21.25
CA ASP A 448 -4.76 34.47 -20.61
C ASP A 448 -4.72 33.86 -19.17
N ALA A 449 -3.53 33.70 -18.59
CA ALA A 449 -3.41 33.11 -17.27
C ALA A 449 -3.91 34.06 -16.16
N PRO A 450 -4.67 33.57 -15.19
CA PRO A 450 -5.03 34.36 -14.01
C PRO A 450 -3.78 34.71 -13.19
N ASN A 451 -3.90 35.76 -12.35
CA ASN A 451 -2.86 36.07 -11.37
C ASN A 451 -2.57 34.85 -10.48
N LEU A 452 -1.28 34.63 -10.17
CA LEU A 452 -0.79 33.52 -9.34
C LEU A 452 -1.61 33.34 -8.06
N ASN A 453 -1.84 34.40 -7.29
CA ASN A 453 -2.62 34.37 -6.06
C ASN A 453 -4.06 33.91 -6.28
N HIS A 454 -4.72 34.40 -7.32
CA HIS A 454 -6.09 34.00 -7.66
C HIS A 454 -6.16 32.53 -8.10
N ALA A 455 -5.19 32.07 -8.89
CA ALA A 455 -5.13 30.67 -9.33
C ALA A 455 -4.94 29.72 -8.15
N VAL A 456 -3.99 30.03 -7.26
CA VAL A 456 -3.74 29.23 -6.06
C VAL A 456 -4.95 29.21 -5.14
N GLU A 457 -5.52 30.37 -4.83
CA GLU A 457 -6.71 30.48 -3.97
C GLU A 457 -7.89 29.70 -4.52
N TYR A 458 -8.15 29.80 -5.82
CA TYR A 458 -9.21 29.04 -6.48
C TYR A 458 -9.01 27.54 -6.34
N MET A 459 -7.81 27.03 -6.66
CA MET A 459 -7.50 25.59 -6.62
C MET A 459 -7.55 25.04 -5.20
N VAL A 460 -7.02 25.78 -4.23
CA VAL A 460 -7.09 25.39 -2.81
C VAL A 460 -8.55 25.33 -2.35
N ASN A 461 -9.34 26.37 -2.63
CA ASN A 461 -10.76 26.40 -2.25
C ASN A 461 -11.58 25.31 -2.92
N ALA A 462 -11.32 25.03 -4.21
CA ALA A 462 -12.00 23.96 -4.92
C ALA A 462 -11.65 22.58 -4.33
N THR A 463 -10.39 22.37 -3.93
CA THR A 463 -9.96 21.11 -3.30
C THR A 463 -10.56 20.94 -1.92
N LEU A 464 -10.54 21.99 -1.08
CA LEU A 464 -11.14 21.96 0.25
C LEU A 464 -12.64 21.65 0.19
N GLN A 465 -13.38 22.32 -0.73
CA GLN A 465 -14.80 22.04 -0.92
C GLN A 465 -15.09 20.61 -1.40
N ALA A 466 -14.28 20.11 -2.34
CA ALA A 466 -14.40 18.72 -2.82
C ALA A 466 -14.17 17.70 -1.71
N GLN A 467 -13.35 18.04 -0.71
CA GLN A 467 -13.10 17.23 0.49
C GLN A 467 -14.14 17.43 1.61
N GLY A 468 -15.12 18.34 1.43
CA GLY A 468 -16.16 18.64 2.42
C GLY A 468 -15.72 19.66 3.49
N PHE A 469 -14.63 20.38 3.27
CA PHE A 469 -14.13 21.41 4.18
C PHE A 469 -14.54 22.82 3.72
N ASP A 470 -14.48 23.77 4.66
CA ASP A 470 -14.75 25.18 4.38
C ASP A 470 -13.68 25.79 3.48
N LYS A 471 -14.04 26.86 2.77
CA LYS A 471 -13.09 27.67 2.00
C LYS A 471 -12.11 28.39 2.93
N LEU A 472 -10.99 28.86 2.37
CA LEU A 472 -10.12 29.79 3.04
C LEU A 472 -10.92 31.02 3.53
N ALA A 473 -10.77 31.34 4.81
CA ALA A 473 -11.42 32.50 5.39
C ALA A 473 -11.11 33.76 4.56
N ARG A 474 -12.10 34.61 4.34
CA ARG A 474 -11.89 35.88 3.65
C ARG A 474 -11.02 36.79 4.52
N THR A 475 -10.21 37.63 3.90
CA THR A 475 -9.33 38.58 4.60
C THR A 475 -10.09 39.47 5.59
N GLN A 476 -11.38 39.70 5.37
CA GLN A 476 -12.23 40.49 6.25
C GLN A 476 -12.65 39.76 7.55
N ASP A 477 -12.67 38.41 7.56
CA ASP A 477 -13.13 37.64 8.73
C ASP A 477 -12.05 37.47 9.82
N GLN A 478 -10.78 37.74 9.48
CA GLN A 478 -9.64 37.64 10.42
C GLN A 478 -9.06 38.98 10.87
N ILE A 479 -9.53 40.08 10.33
CA ILE A 479 -9.05 41.40 10.74
C ILE A 479 -9.87 41.85 11.93
N LEU A 480 -9.21 42.03 13.10
CA LEU A 480 -9.75 42.87 14.14
C LEU A 480 -10.31 44.13 13.48
N PRO A 481 -11.51 44.59 13.84
CA PRO A 481 -12.00 45.86 13.37
C PRO A 481 -10.84 46.86 13.54
N VAL A 482 -10.51 47.59 12.48
CA VAL A 482 -9.36 48.51 12.44
C VAL A 482 -9.30 49.46 13.62
N PHE A 483 -10.44 49.60 14.33
CA PHE A 483 -10.65 50.51 15.47
C PHE A 483 -11.01 49.76 16.76
N TYR A 484 -10.68 48.45 16.91
CA TYR A 484 -10.92 47.81 18.22
C TYR A 484 -9.92 48.30 19.24
N SER A 485 -10.40 49.02 20.25
CA SER A 485 -9.63 49.42 21.45
C SER A 485 -10.31 48.79 22.67
N PRO A 486 -9.59 48.07 23.54
CA PRO A 486 -10.16 47.53 24.77
C PRO A 486 -10.65 48.62 25.71
N GLU A 487 -10.13 49.85 25.63
CA GLU A 487 -10.56 51.02 26.41
C GLU A 487 -12.02 51.42 26.13
N GLN A 488 -12.53 51.13 24.92
CA GLN A 488 -13.90 51.40 24.53
C GLN A 488 -14.87 50.30 24.95
N SER A 489 -14.38 49.23 25.55
CA SER A 489 -15.20 48.11 26.01
C SER A 489 -15.63 48.35 27.45
N ASN A 490 -16.96 48.39 27.68
CA ASN A 490 -17.52 48.54 29.03
C ASN A 490 -17.48 47.19 29.76
N THR A 491 -16.51 47.03 30.69
CA THR A 491 -16.26 45.75 31.38
C THR A 491 -16.20 45.91 32.89
N ASP A 492 -16.52 44.83 33.61
CA ASP A 492 -16.52 44.82 35.08
C ASP A 492 -15.07 44.78 35.67
N VAL A 493 -14.04 44.48 34.82
CA VAL A 493 -12.63 44.38 35.18
C VAL A 493 -11.80 45.21 34.20
N PRO A 494 -10.79 45.96 34.62
CA PRO A 494 -9.92 46.69 33.71
C PRO A 494 -9.11 45.72 32.85
N LEU A 495 -9.32 45.78 31.53
CA LEU A 495 -8.77 44.83 30.55
C LEU A 495 -7.24 44.93 30.45
N GLU A 496 -6.66 46.10 30.70
CA GLU A 496 -5.21 46.31 30.71
C GLU A 496 -4.53 45.58 31.87
N GLY A 497 -5.10 45.64 33.08
CA GLY A 497 -4.61 44.90 34.23
C GLY A 497 -4.68 43.38 34.06
N LEU A 498 -5.65 42.92 33.26
CA LEU A 498 -5.76 41.50 32.88
C LEU A 498 -4.61 41.07 31.95
N LEU A 499 -4.23 41.92 30.98
CA LEU A 499 -3.11 41.65 30.09
C LEU A 499 -1.79 41.51 30.85
N GLU A 500 -1.56 42.40 31.81
CA GLU A 500 -0.36 42.39 32.66
C GLU A 500 -0.28 41.10 33.50
N GLY A 501 -1.38 40.68 34.10
CA GLY A 501 -1.48 39.41 34.83
C GLY A 501 -1.23 38.19 33.96
N LEU A 502 -1.77 38.16 32.72
CA LEU A 502 -1.63 37.05 31.79
C LEU A 502 -0.27 36.95 31.12
N SER A 503 0.46 38.05 31.00
CA SER A 503 1.85 38.04 30.52
C SER A 503 2.79 37.30 31.49
N HIS A 504 2.48 37.29 32.78
CA HIS A 504 3.23 36.59 33.81
C HIS A 504 2.73 35.18 34.12
N ASN A 505 1.42 34.96 34.00
CA ASN A 505 0.81 33.65 34.25
C ASN A 505 0.21 33.07 32.94
N ARG A 506 0.89 32.08 32.43
CA ARG A 506 0.53 31.45 31.16
C ARG A 506 -0.66 30.46 31.25
N ASP A 507 -1.09 30.16 32.47
CA ASP A 507 -2.19 29.22 32.75
C ASP A 507 -3.37 29.99 33.33
N ALA A 508 -4.35 30.31 32.50
CA ALA A 508 -5.53 31.04 32.94
C ALA A 508 -6.79 30.59 32.14
N ARG A 509 -7.92 30.70 32.82
CA ARG A 509 -9.23 30.43 32.24
C ARG A 509 -10.09 31.67 32.36
N LEU A 510 -10.56 32.19 31.23
CA LEU A 510 -11.40 33.39 31.18
C LEU A 510 -12.79 33.01 30.66
N CYS A 511 -13.82 33.61 31.21
CA CYS A 511 -15.18 33.48 30.67
C CYS A 511 -15.70 34.89 30.32
N PHE A 512 -15.92 35.12 29.03
CA PHE A 512 -16.51 36.34 28.52
C PHE A 512 -18.01 36.18 28.33
N TYR A 513 -18.79 36.99 29.00
CA TYR A 513 -20.23 36.93 28.85
C TYR A 513 -20.84 38.31 28.57
N GLY A 514 -21.92 38.35 27.85
CA GLY A 514 -22.64 39.58 27.51
C GLY A 514 -23.44 39.46 26.21
N PRO A 515 -24.19 40.50 25.85
CA PRO A 515 -25.00 40.49 24.64
C PRO A 515 -24.19 40.24 23.36
N PRO A 516 -24.81 39.76 22.25
CA PRO A 516 -24.17 39.65 20.95
C PRO A 516 -23.69 41.03 20.48
N GLY A 517 -22.50 41.06 19.82
CA GLY A 517 -21.89 42.30 19.28
C GLY A 517 -21.14 43.17 20.30
N THR A 518 -20.91 42.69 21.51
CA THR A 518 -20.13 43.43 22.54
C THR A 518 -18.58 43.23 22.41
N GLY A 519 -18.10 42.60 21.38
CA GLY A 519 -16.66 42.46 21.09
C GLY A 519 -15.94 41.32 21.83
N LYS A 520 -16.67 40.32 22.36
CA LYS A 520 -16.07 39.16 23.08
C LYS A 520 -15.01 38.43 22.28
N THR A 521 -15.30 38.07 21.06
CA THR A 521 -14.38 37.36 20.15
C THR A 521 -13.27 38.30 19.68
N ALA A 522 -13.58 39.59 19.43
CA ALA A 522 -12.60 40.61 19.05
C ALA A 522 -11.57 40.84 20.15
N TYR A 523 -11.99 40.85 21.43
CA TYR A 523 -11.06 40.94 22.55
C TYR A 523 -10.15 39.71 22.65
N GLY A 524 -10.67 38.52 22.39
CA GLY A 524 -9.85 37.31 22.33
C GLY A 524 -8.74 37.40 21.25
N HIS A 525 -9.06 37.93 20.07
CA HIS A 525 -8.07 38.20 19.00
C HIS A 525 -7.05 39.25 19.42
N TRP A 526 -7.48 40.35 20.04
CA TRP A 526 -6.60 41.39 20.52
C TRP A 526 -5.66 40.85 21.60
N LEU A 527 -6.20 40.11 22.58
CA LEU A 527 -5.43 39.55 23.69
C LEU A 527 -4.34 38.59 23.22
N ALA A 528 -4.70 37.67 22.30
CA ALA A 528 -3.74 36.72 21.73
C ALA A 528 -2.58 37.42 21.00
N ARG A 529 -2.90 38.50 20.25
CA ARG A 529 -1.91 39.33 19.57
C ARG A 529 -0.97 40.04 20.55
N GLU A 530 -1.50 40.66 21.63
CA GLU A 530 -0.68 41.37 22.62
C GLU A 530 0.22 40.43 23.43
N ILE A 531 -0.25 39.20 23.69
CA ILE A 531 0.56 38.16 24.37
C ILE A 531 1.57 37.51 23.41
N GLY A 532 1.42 37.73 22.08
CA GLY A 532 2.31 37.15 21.06
C GLY A 532 2.08 35.66 20.83
N ARG A 533 0.84 35.16 21.04
CA ARG A 533 0.47 33.76 20.83
C ARG A 533 -0.54 33.60 19.71
N PRO A 534 -0.51 32.48 18.99
CA PRO A 534 -1.57 32.15 18.05
C PRO A 534 -2.90 32.01 18.77
N LEU A 535 -4.00 32.39 18.10
CA LEU A 535 -5.37 32.18 18.58
C LEU A 535 -6.02 31.04 17.82
N LEU A 536 -6.50 30.06 18.54
CA LEU A 536 -7.31 28.95 18.04
C LEU A 536 -8.77 29.21 18.42
N VAL A 537 -9.59 29.59 17.45
CA VAL A 537 -11.03 29.81 17.67
C VAL A 537 -11.78 28.55 17.26
N LYS A 538 -12.57 27.99 18.17
CA LYS A 538 -13.48 26.88 17.92
C LYS A 538 -14.88 27.28 18.34
N ARG A 539 -15.80 27.23 17.41
CA ARG A 539 -17.23 27.34 17.74
C ARG A 539 -17.73 25.99 18.25
N VAL A 540 -18.60 26.01 19.20
CA VAL A 540 -19.18 24.77 19.72
C VAL A 540 -19.93 24.00 18.62
N SER A 541 -20.57 24.70 17.67
CA SER A 541 -21.18 24.08 16.48
C SER A 541 -20.20 23.26 15.64
N ASP A 542 -18.93 23.65 15.59
CA ASP A 542 -17.89 22.98 14.81
C ASP A 542 -17.36 21.71 15.52
N LEU A 543 -17.60 21.60 16.82
CA LEU A 543 -17.15 20.49 17.66
C LEU A 543 -18.21 19.39 17.78
N VAL A 544 -19.51 19.77 17.70
CA VAL A 544 -20.64 18.82 17.80
C VAL A 544 -20.71 17.94 16.56
N SER A 545 -20.85 16.64 16.77
CA SER A 545 -21.03 15.65 15.71
C SER A 545 -22.27 14.79 15.97
N PRO A 546 -23.04 14.41 14.94
CA PRO A 546 -24.18 13.49 15.09
C PRO A 546 -23.73 12.05 15.39
N TYR A 547 -22.45 11.74 15.30
CA TYR A 547 -21.91 10.41 15.56
C TYR A 547 -21.46 10.27 17.00
N LEU A 548 -21.86 9.19 17.65
CA LEU A 548 -21.57 8.90 19.05
C LEU A 548 -20.05 8.84 19.30
N GLY A 549 -19.55 9.57 20.30
CA GLY A 549 -18.12 9.62 20.65
C GLY A 549 -17.26 10.54 19.79
N MET A 550 -17.80 11.12 18.71
CA MET A 550 -17.03 12.03 17.86
C MET A 550 -16.92 13.44 18.45
N THR A 551 -17.94 13.90 19.14
CA THR A 551 -17.93 15.20 19.84
C THR A 551 -16.81 15.23 20.90
N GLU A 552 -16.70 14.17 21.70
CA GLU A 552 -15.67 14.02 22.71
C GLU A 552 -14.25 14.00 22.09
N LYS A 553 -14.11 13.31 20.98
CA LYS A 553 -12.84 13.27 20.22
C LYS A 553 -12.47 14.63 19.65
N ASN A 554 -13.44 15.37 19.08
CA ASN A 554 -13.23 16.69 18.52
C ASN A 554 -12.84 17.68 19.61
N LEU A 555 -13.46 17.60 20.78
CA LEU A 555 -13.10 18.40 21.96
C LEU A 555 -11.67 18.10 22.40
N ALA A 556 -11.34 16.82 22.64
CA ALA A 556 -10.01 16.41 23.05
C ALA A 556 -8.94 16.86 22.05
N HIS A 557 -9.23 16.77 20.74
CA HIS A 557 -8.36 17.22 19.67
C HIS A 557 -8.13 18.76 19.70
N ALA A 558 -9.19 19.56 19.89
CA ALA A 558 -9.07 21.01 19.97
C ALA A 558 -8.18 21.46 21.15
N PHE A 559 -8.33 20.84 22.31
CA PHE A 559 -7.50 21.10 23.47
C PHE A 559 -6.05 20.62 23.28
N GLN A 560 -5.84 19.48 22.61
CA GLN A 560 -4.51 18.99 22.28
C GLN A 560 -3.82 19.93 21.30
N GLN A 561 -4.51 20.35 20.24
CA GLN A 561 -4.00 21.30 19.26
C GLN A 561 -3.57 22.62 19.90
N ALA A 562 -4.38 23.15 20.82
CA ALA A 562 -4.03 24.37 21.53
C ALA A 562 -2.73 24.21 22.38
N ARG A 563 -2.52 23.03 22.96
CA ARG A 563 -1.27 22.72 23.68
C ARG A 563 -0.07 22.63 22.74
N ASP A 564 -0.24 21.92 21.61
CA ASP A 564 0.85 21.65 20.66
C ASP A 564 1.29 22.93 19.94
N GLU A 565 0.36 23.85 19.69
CA GLU A 565 0.62 25.14 19.05
C GLU A 565 0.98 26.27 20.06
N ASP A 566 1.01 26.02 21.37
CA ASP A 566 1.08 27.02 22.45
C ASP A 566 0.09 28.18 22.23
N ALA A 567 -1.12 27.83 21.78
CA ALA A 567 -2.14 28.77 21.36
C ALA A 567 -3.07 29.19 22.50
N VAL A 568 -3.65 30.38 22.36
CA VAL A 568 -4.84 30.76 23.13
C VAL A 568 -6.04 30.03 22.56
N LEU A 569 -6.72 29.18 23.33
CA LEU A 569 -7.92 28.50 22.91
C LEU A 569 -9.16 29.35 23.22
N LEU A 570 -9.89 29.77 22.21
CA LEU A 570 -11.16 30.48 22.36
C LEU A 570 -12.30 29.55 21.94
N LEU A 571 -13.11 29.14 22.90
CA LEU A 571 -14.35 28.41 22.69
C LEU A 571 -15.50 29.41 22.60
N ASP A 572 -16.07 29.58 21.41
CA ASP A 572 -17.15 30.54 21.17
C ASP A 572 -18.52 29.86 21.25
N GLU A 573 -19.51 30.57 21.79
CA GLU A 573 -20.91 30.11 21.94
C GLU A 573 -21.03 28.85 22.83
N VAL A 574 -20.30 28.79 23.95
CA VAL A 574 -20.35 27.63 24.87
C VAL A 574 -21.71 27.40 25.52
N ASP A 575 -22.61 28.37 25.44
CA ASP A 575 -24.01 28.26 25.88
C ASP A 575 -24.77 27.12 25.17
N SER A 576 -24.43 26.84 23.91
CA SER A 576 -25.02 25.72 23.16
C SER A 576 -24.82 24.39 23.87
N PHE A 577 -23.64 24.12 24.39
CA PHE A 577 -23.34 22.94 25.19
C PHE A 577 -23.99 22.92 26.55
N LEU A 578 -24.04 24.08 27.21
CA LEU A 578 -24.54 24.19 28.57
C LEU A 578 -26.08 24.17 28.67
N LEU A 579 -26.78 24.61 27.59
CA LEU A 579 -28.25 24.52 27.48
C LEU A 579 -28.74 23.09 27.30
N GLU A 580 -28.05 22.31 26.49
CA GLU A 580 -28.38 20.91 26.21
C GLU A 580 -28.41 20.06 27.48
N ARG A 581 -27.54 20.32 28.46
CA ARG A 581 -27.47 19.56 29.72
C ARG A 581 -28.73 19.64 30.56
N ARG A 582 -29.43 20.77 30.58
CA ARG A 582 -30.71 20.95 31.34
C ARG A 582 -31.89 20.26 30.69
N HIS A 583 -31.79 20.02 29.37
CA HIS A 583 -32.79 19.38 28.55
C HIS A 583 -32.34 18.05 27.99
N ALA A 584 -31.18 17.55 28.43
CA ALA A 584 -30.58 16.30 27.96
C ALA A 584 -31.57 15.13 28.15
N GLN A 585 -32.07 14.61 27.06
CA GLN A 585 -32.92 13.42 27.02
C GLN A 585 -32.12 12.13 26.94
N HIS A 586 -30.83 12.22 26.58
CA HIS A 586 -29.98 11.09 26.35
C HIS A 586 -28.66 11.18 27.12
N SER A 587 -28.12 10.03 27.57
CA SER A 587 -26.90 9.94 28.37
C SER A 587 -25.65 10.44 27.64
N TRP A 588 -25.57 10.36 26.31
CA TRP A 588 -24.43 10.79 25.51
C TRP A 588 -24.29 12.34 25.46
N GLU A 589 -25.36 13.10 25.56
CA GLU A 589 -25.31 14.57 25.66
C GLU A 589 -24.59 15.00 26.94
N VAL A 590 -24.85 14.29 28.05
CA VAL A 590 -24.18 14.54 29.34
C VAL A 590 -22.69 14.20 29.27
N THR A 591 -22.31 13.20 28.46
CA THR A 591 -20.92 12.76 28.32
C THR A 591 -20.06 13.82 27.64
N ALA A 592 -20.54 14.45 26.57
CA ALA A 592 -19.83 15.50 25.84
C ALA A 592 -19.57 16.73 26.74
N VAL A 593 -20.54 17.13 27.57
CA VAL A 593 -20.37 18.24 28.54
C VAL A 593 -19.35 17.88 29.62
N ASN A 594 -19.37 16.64 30.13
CA ASN A 594 -18.41 16.19 31.14
C ASN A 594 -16.99 16.15 30.55
N GLU A 595 -16.81 15.71 29.30
CA GLU A 595 -15.54 15.72 28.60
C GLU A 595 -15.02 17.15 28.45
N MET A 596 -15.85 18.09 28.01
CA MET A 596 -15.49 19.50 27.91
C MET A 596 -14.98 20.05 29.25
N LEU A 597 -15.71 19.80 30.35
CA LEU A 597 -15.31 20.24 31.67
C LEU A 597 -13.98 19.59 32.12
N MET A 598 -13.79 18.31 31.86
CA MET A 598 -12.55 17.58 32.16
C MET A 598 -11.36 18.17 31.40
N GLN A 599 -11.54 18.43 30.11
CA GLN A 599 -10.50 19.04 29.27
C GLN A 599 -10.21 20.48 29.72
N MET A 600 -11.23 21.27 30.08
CA MET A 600 -11.05 22.62 30.64
C MET A 600 -10.26 22.59 31.94
N ASP A 601 -10.50 21.63 32.83
CA ASP A 601 -9.83 21.51 34.12
C ASP A 601 -8.36 21.05 33.96
N SER A 602 -8.10 20.18 33.00
CA SER A 602 -6.75 19.63 32.75
C SER A 602 -5.89 20.49 31.82
N HIS A 603 -6.49 21.45 31.10
CA HIS A 603 -5.77 22.30 30.15
C HIS A 603 -4.79 23.22 30.86
N ARG A 604 -3.52 23.17 30.48
CA ARG A 604 -2.47 24.10 30.92
C ARG A 604 -2.17 25.04 29.76
N GLY A 605 -2.73 26.24 29.85
CA GLY A 605 -2.63 27.28 28.83
C GLY A 605 -3.74 28.32 29.00
N LEU A 606 -3.79 29.28 28.10
CA LEU A 606 -4.84 30.30 28.14
C LEU A 606 -6.10 29.80 27.40
N LEU A 607 -7.15 29.65 28.17
CA LEU A 607 -8.48 29.28 27.67
C LEU A 607 -9.44 30.45 27.82
N ILE A 608 -10.16 30.76 26.76
CA ILE A 608 -11.22 31.76 26.74
C ILE A 608 -12.52 31.04 26.34
N ALA A 609 -13.56 31.12 27.16
CA ALA A 609 -14.91 30.68 26.83
C ALA A 609 -15.79 31.92 26.62
N SER A 610 -16.55 31.99 25.54
CA SER A 610 -17.50 33.07 25.29
C SER A 610 -18.94 32.56 25.31
N THR A 611 -19.85 33.33 25.92
CA THR A 611 -21.28 33.02 26.00
C THR A 611 -22.14 34.26 25.89
N ASN A 612 -23.32 34.11 25.32
CA ASN A 612 -24.33 35.16 25.24
C ASN A 612 -25.34 35.10 26.40
N LEU A 613 -25.41 33.96 27.12
CA LEU A 613 -26.49 33.64 28.09
C LEU A 613 -25.92 33.25 29.46
N MET A 614 -25.58 34.25 30.29
CA MET A 614 -25.08 34.01 31.64
C MET A 614 -26.10 33.39 32.60
N GLU A 615 -27.38 33.70 32.43
CA GLU A 615 -28.47 33.25 33.33
C GLU A 615 -28.69 31.73 33.28
N ASN A 616 -28.21 31.08 32.26
CA ASN A 616 -28.35 29.63 32.03
C ASN A 616 -27.14 28.81 32.52
N LEU A 617 -26.06 29.46 32.96
CA LEU A 617 -24.92 28.78 33.56
C LEU A 617 -25.27 28.30 34.96
N ASP A 618 -25.20 27.00 35.17
CA ASP A 618 -25.58 26.31 36.41
C ASP A 618 -24.81 26.85 37.63
N GLN A 619 -25.52 27.44 38.60
CA GLN A 619 -24.95 28.02 39.83
C GLN A 619 -24.31 26.96 40.75
N GLY A 620 -24.61 25.66 40.53
CA GLY A 620 -24.15 24.57 41.41
C GLY A 620 -22.81 23.93 41.08
N LYS A 621 -22.23 24.21 39.90
CA LYS A 621 -20.92 23.68 39.47
C LYS A 621 -20.08 24.73 38.76
N ARG A 622 -19.77 25.80 39.51
CA ARG A 622 -18.67 26.69 39.10
C ARG A 622 -17.41 25.86 39.15
N PRO A 623 -16.69 25.56 38.03
CA PRO A 623 -15.30 25.18 38.13
C PRO A 623 -14.60 26.26 38.94
N ALA A 624 -13.59 25.96 39.74
CA ALA A 624 -12.86 26.88 40.61
C ALA A 624 -12.68 28.19 39.84
N ALA A 625 -13.45 29.23 40.26
CA ALA A 625 -13.98 30.28 39.43
C ALA A 625 -12.95 30.94 38.51
N PRO A 626 -13.07 30.80 37.17
CA PRO A 626 -12.37 31.70 36.27
C PRO A 626 -12.89 33.13 36.53
N PRO A 627 -12.06 34.16 36.44
CA PRO A 627 -12.53 35.53 36.51
C PRO A 627 -13.60 35.75 35.43
N LEU A 628 -14.81 36.04 35.86
CA LEU A 628 -15.97 36.30 34.99
C LEU A 628 -15.86 37.75 34.51
N LEU A 629 -15.72 37.93 33.20
CA LEU A 629 -15.61 39.25 32.56
C LEU A 629 -16.93 39.57 31.86
N ARG A 630 -17.67 40.57 32.36
CA ARG A 630 -18.90 41.03 31.74
C ARG A 630 -18.61 42.13 30.72
N LEU A 631 -18.99 41.92 29.48
CA LEU A 631 -18.94 42.92 28.44
C LEU A 631 -20.35 43.49 28.23
N ARG A 632 -20.48 44.84 28.42
CA ARG A 632 -21.77 45.57 28.29
C ARG A 632 -21.78 46.35 26.98
N ARG A 633 -22.99 46.55 26.38
CA ARG A 633 -23.15 47.53 25.32
C ARG A 633 -22.98 48.92 25.89
N GLU A 634 -22.29 49.80 25.16
CA GLU A 634 -22.43 51.24 25.37
C GLU A 634 -23.88 51.63 25.09
N GLY A 635 -24.48 52.37 26.04
CA GLY A 635 -25.81 52.92 25.91
C GLY A 635 -25.87 54.10 24.94
#